data_cce8ebd9dc627c97be477ec31ec7658b
#
_entry.id   cce8ebd9dc627c97be477ec31ec7658b
#
_cell.length_a   1.000
_cell.length_b   1.000
_cell.length_c   1.000
_cell.angle_alpha   90.00
_cell.angle_beta   90.00
_cell.angle_gamma   90.00
#
_symmetry.space_group_name_H-M   'P 1'
#
loop_
_entity.id
_entity.type
_entity.pdbx_description
1 polymer ?
#
loop_
_entity_poly.entity_id
_entity_poly.type
_entity_poly.pdbx_seq_one_letter_code
_entity_poly.pdbx_strand_id
1 'polypeptide(L)'
;MNRRIHRPESETPDAVSEELEAARESLATAETERDDARTELETAREELAAAEAAREELEAERDDLQREVESLRTRVEELESQLGDVATDGPSLSAREALDGTNIFVRYESKGKITVESAHDGDGTPAELAQNLRLVHHTQFETDGATVDGQPFEQWLYDTQQYRFTEWLIGQLVFEIRETETTSTLSELYDALPATDRIELDGAVAVPEGNEEVDIEFDIVCRDRMGDPLFVANLDASRQPISDGQMASLVQDSGLVCETEATFTGAFFVSAAFFEPGALETARDATSGSLLSRDSRLSYVKQSRKRGYHLALVESRDDGFHLSVPNL
;
A
#
# COMPACT_ATOMS: atom_id res chain seq x y z
N MET A 1 18.41 95.59 11.09
CA MET A 1 17.85 94.24 11.18
C MET A 1 17.51 93.80 9.78
N ASN A 2 18.49 93.16 9.07
CA ASN A 2 18.35 92.82 7.63
C ASN A 2 17.91 91.34 7.54
N ARG A 3 16.64 91.08 7.18
CA ARG A 3 16.13 89.79 6.81
C ARG A 3 16.60 89.45 5.39
N ARG A 4 17.54 88.59 5.23
CA ARG A 4 17.87 87.98 3.92
C ARG A 4 16.73 87.06 3.55
N ILE A 5 16.07 87.38 2.48
CA ILE A 5 15.10 86.50 1.80
C ILE A 5 15.92 85.47 1.03
N HIS A 6 15.84 84.22 1.41
CA HIS A 6 16.39 83.11 0.65
C HIS A 6 15.47 82.97 -0.61
N ARG A 7 16.10 83.18 -1.75
CA ARG A 7 15.52 82.89 -3.07
C ARG A 7 15.77 81.41 -3.30
N PRO A 8 14.73 80.62 -3.67
CA PRO A 8 15.00 79.22 -4.03
C PRO A 8 15.89 79.22 -5.28
N GLU A 9 16.89 78.33 -5.25
CA GLU A 9 17.75 78.06 -6.40
C GLU A 9 16.86 77.65 -7.58
N SER A 10 16.98 78.35 -8.70
CA SER A 10 16.32 77.99 -9.95
C SER A 10 16.96 76.71 -10.47
N GLU A 11 16.18 75.64 -10.49
CA GLU A 11 16.56 74.40 -11.18
C GLU A 11 17.05 74.76 -12.60
N THR A 12 18.22 74.24 -12.96
CA THR A 12 18.79 74.48 -14.29
C THR A 12 17.92 73.75 -15.34
N PRO A 13 17.75 74.33 -16.55
CA PRO A 13 16.95 73.71 -17.62
C PRO A 13 17.35 72.29 -17.95
N ASP A 14 18.60 71.90 -17.74
CA ASP A 14 19.13 70.59 -17.97
C ASP A 14 18.64 69.57 -16.91
N ALA A 15 18.57 69.94 -15.62
CA ALA A 15 18.03 69.10 -14.56
C ALA A 15 16.52 68.78 -14.76
N VAL A 16 15.74 69.76 -15.19
CA VAL A 16 14.31 69.57 -15.52
C VAL A 16 14.16 68.65 -16.75
N SER A 17 15.09 68.72 -17.71
CA SER A 17 15.06 67.83 -18.88
C SER A 17 15.36 66.40 -18.51
N GLU A 18 16.38 66.15 -17.66
CA GLU A 18 16.72 64.80 -17.14
C GLU A 18 15.59 64.20 -16.32
N GLU A 19 14.95 64.99 -15.45
CA GLU A 19 13.75 64.52 -14.69
C GLU A 19 12.59 64.18 -15.59
N LEU A 20 12.35 64.94 -16.68
CA LEU A 20 11.30 64.68 -17.64
C LEU A 20 11.56 63.39 -18.44
N GLU A 21 12.83 63.14 -18.83
CA GLU A 21 13.22 61.89 -19.50
C GLU A 21 13.08 60.67 -18.57
N ALA A 22 13.52 60.75 -17.33
CA ALA A 22 13.36 59.69 -16.32
C ALA A 22 11.88 59.41 -16.04
N ALA A 23 11.04 60.46 -15.96
CA ALA A 23 9.62 60.29 -15.79
C ALA A 23 8.94 59.63 -17.01
N ARG A 24 9.39 59.91 -18.22
CA ARG A 24 8.88 59.28 -19.44
C ARG A 24 9.29 57.78 -19.52
N GLU A 25 10.49 57.44 -19.14
CA GLU A 25 10.98 56.06 -19.07
C GLU A 25 10.18 55.27 -18.01
N SER A 26 9.95 55.88 -16.84
CA SER A 26 9.15 55.26 -15.78
C SER A 26 7.71 55.04 -16.20
N LEU A 27 7.12 56.02 -16.94
CA LEU A 27 5.79 55.90 -17.49
C LEU A 27 5.70 54.78 -18.54
N ALA A 28 6.66 54.69 -19.45
CA ALA A 28 6.68 53.64 -20.47
C ALA A 28 6.85 52.23 -19.84
N THR A 29 7.65 52.10 -18.78
CA THR A 29 7.79 50.85 -18.03
C THR A 29 6.49 50.49 -17.35
N ALA A 30 5.84 51.44 -16.66
CA ALA A 30 4.57 51.20 -15.99
C ALA A 30 3.43 50.88 -16.99
N GLU A 31 3.43 51.46 -18.20
CA GLU A 31 2.50 51.10 -19.24
C GLU A 31 2.71 49.67 -19.76
N THR A 32 3.96 49.21 -19.91
CA THR A 32 4.28 47.84 -20.29
C THR A 32 3.83 46.86 -19.22
N GLU A 33 4.19 47.12 -17.96
CA GLU A 33 3.80 46.29 -16.83
C GLU A 33 2.27 46.16 -16.68
N ARG A 34 1.56 47.28 -16.93
CA ARG A 34 0.08 47.30 -16.92
C ARG A 34 -0.50 46.42 -18.05
N ASP A 35 0.08 46.51 -19.24
CA ASP A 35 -0.43 45.75 -20.39
C ASP A 35 -0.11 44.26 -20.26
N ASP A 36 1.06 43.91 -19.70
CA ASP A 36 1.43 42.52 -19.32
C ASP A 36 0.47 41.97 -18.25
N ALA A 37 0.22 42.71 -17.17
CA ALA A 37 -0.74 42.35 -16.13
C ALA A 37 -2.17 42.18 -16.65
N ARG A 38 -2.57 42.96 -17.68
CA ARG A 38 -3.86 42.76 -18.33
C ARG A 38 -3.94 41.46 -19.10
N THR A 39 -2.88 41.12 -19.82
CA THR A 39 -2.80 39.87 -20.57
C THR A 39 -2.82 38.66 -19.62
N GLU A 40 -2.09 38.73 -18.53
CA GLU A 40 -2.12 37.69 -17.47
C GLU A 40 -3.50 37.54 -16.86
N LEU A 41 -4.19 38.66 -16.61
CA LEU A 41 -5.55 38.63 -16.06
C LEU A 41 -6.56 38.02 -17.04
N GLU A 42 -6.43 38.27 -18.35
CA GLU A 42 -7.27 37.64 -19.36
C GLU A 42 -7.03 36.13 -19.43
N THR A 43 -5.77 35.71 -19.47
CA THR A 43 -5.39 34.29 -19.45
C THR A 43 -5.95 33.59 -18.20
N ALA A 44 -5.74 34.14 -17.01
CA ALA A 44 -6.25 33.58 -15.78
C ALA A 44 -7.80 33.49 -15.73
N ARG A 45 -8.50 34.42 -16.39
CA ARG A 45 -9.95 34.35 -16.50
C ARG A 45 -10.42 33.25 -17.44
N GLU A 46 -9.71 33.04 -18.54
CA GLU A 46 -10.00 31.94 -19.49
C GLU A 46 -9.73 30.57 -18.80
N GLU A 47 -8.63 30.42 -18.07
CA GLU A 47 -8.33 29.24 -17.31
C GLU A 47 -9.37 28.94 -16.22
N LEU A 48 -9.81 29.99 -15.50
CA LEU A 48 -10.85 29.87 -14.50
C LEU A 48 -12.17 29.40 -15.12
N ALA A 49 -12.57 29.98 -16.24
CA ALA A 49 -13.81 29.61 -16.94
C ALA A 49 -13.75 28.16 -17.45
N ALA A 50 -12.58 27.72 -17.94
CA ALA A 50 -12.38 26.34 -18.36
C ALA A 50 -12.42 25.36 -17.19
N ALA A 51 -11.81 25.72 -16.04
CA ALA A 51 -11.86 24.92 -14.82
C ALA A 51 -13.28 24.83 -14.22
N GLU A 52 -14.04 25.91 -14.27
CA GLU A 52 -15.45 25.92 -13.83
C GLU A 52 -16.32 25.03 -14.73
N ALA A 53 -16.12 25.07 -16.04
CA ALA A 53 -16.84 24.19 -16.98
C ALA A 53 -16.50 22.72 -16.77
N ALA A 54 -15.21 22.40 -16.60
CA ALA A 54 -14.77 21.03 -16.29
C ALA A 54 -15.33 20.52 -14.95
N ARG A 55 -15.42 21.40 -13.95
CA ARG A 55 -16.03 21.05 -12.67
C ARG A 55 -17.52 20.73 -12.80
N GLU A 56 -18.26 21.54 -13.57
CA GLU A 56 -19.68 21.28 -13.82
C GLU A 56 -19.91 19.96 -14.55
N GLU A 57 -19.04 19.62 -15.51
CA GLU A 57 -19.09 18.33 -16.22
C GLU A 57 -18.82 17.15 -15.27
N LEU A 58 -17.79 17.24 -14.43
CA LEU A 58 -17.49 16.22 -13.42
C LEU A 58 -18.58 16.09 -12.34
N GLU A 59 -19.20 17.20 -11.94
CA GLU A 59 -20.35 17.15 -11.03
C GLU A 59 -21.55 16.43 -11.66
N ALA A 60 -21.80 16.64 -12.95
CA ALA A 60 -22.86 15.94 -13.67
C ALA A 60 -22.56 14.45 -13.81
N GLU A 61 -21.31 14.08 -14.16
CA GLU A 61 -20.89 12.68 -14.26
C GLU A 61 -20.98 11.98 -12.88
N ARG A 62 -20.54 12.64 -11.82
CA ARG A 62 -20.69 12.12 -10.45
C ARG A 62 -22.14 11.83 -10.10
N ASP A 63 -23.05 12.77 -10.43
CA ASP A 63 -24.48 12.61 -10.13
C ASP A 63 -25.12 11.50 -10.96
N ASP A 64 -24.63 11.27 -12.18
CA ASP A 64 -25.06 10.15 -13.02
C ASP A 64 -24.58 8.82 -12.44
N LEU A 65 -23.31 8.73 -12.07
CA LEU A 65 -22.74 7.54 -11.42
C LEU A 65 -23.40 7.24 -10.08
N GLN A 66 -23.74 8.25 -9.29
CA GLN A 66 -24.48 8.03 -8.04
C GLN A 66 -25.86 7.43 -8.27
N ARG A 67 -26.56 7.86 -9.32
CA ARG A 67 -27.87 7.28 -9.70
C ARG A 67 -27.73 5.83 -10.17
N GLU A 68 -26.67 5.53 -10.91
CA GLU A 68 -26.38 4.16 -11.34
C GLU A 68 -26.06 3.25 -10.14
N VAL A 69 -25.23 3.71 -9.20
CA VAL A 69 -24.92 2.99 -7.96
C VAL A 69 -26.19 2.69 -7.15
N GLU A 70 -27.08 3.68 -7.01
CA GLU A 70 -28.35 3.47 -6.27
C GLU A 70 -29.26 2.49 -7.00
N SER A 71 -29.32 2.56 -8.32
CA SER A 71 -30.07 1.58 -9.14
C SER A 71 -29.52 0.16 -9.00
N LEU A 72 -28.19 0.02 -9.01
CA LEU A 72 -27.53 -1.27 -8.83
C LEU A 72 -27.75 -1.82 -7.43
N ARG A 73 -27.68 -0.99 -6.38
CA ARG A 73 -28.00 -1.40 -5.01
C ARG A 73 -29.43 -1.92 -4.87
N THR A 74 -30.40 -1.20 -5.41
CA THR A 74 -31.79 -1.64 -5.39
C THR A 74 -31.95 -2.99 -6.10
N ARG A 75 -31.22 -3.20 -7.20
CA ARG A 75 -31.26 -4.45 -7.94
C ARG A 75 -30.57 -5.60 -7.21
N VAL A 76 -29.49 -5.31 -6.48
CA VAL A 76 -28.83 -6.28 -5.58
C VAL A 76 -29.77 -6.67 -4.46
N GLU A 77 -30.40 -5.71 -3.75
CA GLU A 77 -31.38 -5.97 -2.70
C GLU A 77 -32.57 -6.81 -3.20
N GLU A 78 -33.03 -6.55 -4.43
CA GLU A 78 -34.12 -7.32 -5.04
C GLU A 78 -33.70 -8.76 -5.39
N LEU A 79 -32.46 -8.95 -5.87
CA LEU A 79 -31.87 -10.26 -6.13
C LEU A 79 -31.58 -11.01 -4.83
N GLU A 80 -31.06 -10.35 -3.81
CA GLU A 80 -30.83 -10.91 -2.48
C GLU A 80 -32.15 -11.33 -1.82
N SER A 81 -33.23 -10.52 -1.98
CA SER A 81 -34.57 -10.90 -1.52
C SER A 81 -35.13 -12.12 -2.27
N GLN A 82 -34.82 -12.26 -3.56
CA GLN A 82 -35.20 -13.44 -4.34
C GLN A 82 -34.38 -14.68 -3.98
N LEU A 83 -33.09 -14.49 -3.62
CA LEU A 83 -32.20 -15.54 -3.10
C LEU A 83 -32.49 -15.90 -1.64
N GLY A 84 -32.90 -14.94 -0.82
CA GLY A 84 -33.22 -15.14 0.60
C GLY A 84 -34.45 -16.06 0.89
N ASP A 85 -35.24 -16.35 -0.13
CA ASP A 85 -36.30 -17.39 -0.06
C ASP A 85 -35.76 -18.82 -0.32
N VAL A 86 -34.49 -18.94 -0.77
CA VAL A 86 -33.77 -20.21 -0.76
C VAL A 86 -33.02 -20.26 0.57
N ALA A 87 -33.63 -20.86 1.58
CA ALA A 87 -33.01 -21.11 2.88
C ALA A 87 -31.61 -21.72 2.64
N THR A 88 -30.55 -20.95 2.85
CA THR A 88 -29.21 -21.48 2.91
C THR A 88 -29.13 -22.31 4.18
N ASP A 89 -29.13 -23.62 4.01
CA ASP A 89 -29.12 -24.60 5.12
C ASP A 89 -27.74 -24.67 5.81
N GLY A 90 -26.85 -23.67 5.50
CA GLY A 90 -25.49 -23.61 5.97
C GLY A 90 -25.27 -22.61 7.12
N PRO A 91 -24.09 -22.65 7.77
CA PRO A 91 -23.75 -21.80 8.90
C PRO A 91 -23.60 -20.32 8.46
N SER A 92 -24.06 -19.40 9.32
CA SER A 92 -23.76 -17.97 9.22
C SER A 92 -22.61 -17.65 10.15
N LEU A 93 -21.49 -17.21 9.60
CA LEU A 93 -20.24 -16.96 10.31
C LEU A 93 -19.95 -15.45 10.38
N SER A 94 -19.26 -15.02 11.41
CA SER A 94 -18.60 -13.73 11.41
C SER A 94 -17.34 -13.77 10.52
N ALA A 95 -16.88 -12.60 10.06
CA ALA A 95 -15.66 -12.49 9.26
C ALA A 95 -14.44 -13.12 9.96
N ARG A 96 -14.29 -12.90 11.27
CA ARG A 96 -13.21 -13.49 12.06
C ARG A 96 -13.28 -15.01 12.13
N GLU A 97 -14.44 -15.57 12.43
CA GLU A 97 -14.64 -17.04 12.49
C GLU A 97 -14.35 -17.70 11.13
N ALA A 98 -14.72 -17.02 10.04
CA ALA A 98 -14.48 -17.51 8.69
C ALA A 98 -12.98 -17.47 8.32
N LEU A 99 -12.24 -16.41 8.72
CA LEU A 99 -10.78 -16.32 8.49
C LEU A 99 -10.03 -17.34 9.35
N ASP A 100 -10.21 -17.33 10.66
CA ASP A 100 -9.55 -18.23 11.61
C ASP A 100 -9.81 -19.71 11.26
N GLY A 101 -11.02 -20.03 10.80
CA GLY A 101 -11.38 -21.37 10.33
C GLY A 101 -10.87 -21.75 8.95
N THR A 102 -10.09 -20.88 8.24
CA THR A 102 -9.72 -21.10 6.83
C THR A 102 -8.21 -21.15 6.63
N ASN A 103 -7.73 -22.22 6.02
CA ASN A 103 -6.37 -22.37 5.53
C ASN A 103 -6.36 -22.40 4.00
N ILE A 104 -5.37 -21.74 3.38
CA ILE A 104 -5.15 -21.78 1.94
C ILE A 104 -3.93 -22.62 1.65
N PHE A 105 -4.03 -23.52 0.68
CA PHE A 105 -2.95 -24.39 0.26
C PHE A 105 -2.47 -24.06 -1.14
N VAL A 106 -1.15 -23.96 -1.30
CA VAL A 106 -0.51 -23.76 -2.61
C VAL A 106 -0.50 -25.06 -3.37
N ARG A 107 -1.20 -25.14 -4.49
CA ARG A 107 -1.29 -26.32 -5.34
C ARG A 107 -1.06 -25.92 -6.80
N TYR A 108 -0.72 -26.90 -7.62
CA TYR A 108 -0.48 -26.71 -9.05
C TYR A 108 -1.33 -27.68 -9.86
N GLU A 109 -1.89 -27.19 -10.95
CA GLU A 109 -2.64 -28.02 -11.89
C GLU A 109 -1.75 -29.07 -12.56
N SER A 110 -0.51 -28.71 -12.89
CA SER A 110 0.45 -29.58 -13.56
C SER A 110 1.88 -29.31 -13.09
N LYS A 111 2.62 -30.37 -12.77
CA LYS A 111 4.05 -30.30 -12.40
C LYS A 111 4.96 -29.94 -13.60
N GLY A 112 4.48 -30.04 -14.81
CA GLY A 112 5.24 -29.72 -16.02
C GLY A 112 5.06 -28.27 -16.53
N LYS A 113 4.30 -27.46 -15.81
CA LYS A 113 4.10 -26.02 -16.07
C LYS A 113 4.87 -25.18 -15.04
N ILE A 114 4.86 -23.84 -15.22
CA ILE A 114 5.53 -22.90 -14.34
C ILE A 114 4.97 -23.00 -12.89
N THR A 115 5.87 -23.18 -11.94
CA THR A 115 5.61 -23.18 -10.50
C THR A 115 6.38 -22.03 -9.85
N VAL A 116 6.14 -21.74 -8.56
CA VAL A 116 6.93 -20.74 -7.83
C VAL A 116 8.40 -21.11 -7.80
N GLU A 117 8.75 -22.42 -7.68
CA GLU A 117 10.12 -22.92 -7.73
C GLU A 117 10.78 -22.63 -9.09
N SER A 118 10.11 -22.92 -10.22
CA SER A 118 10.66 -22.60 -11.54
C SER A 118 10.72 -21.08 -11.81
N ALA A 119 9.77 -20.31 -11.28
CA ALA A 119 9.81 -18.84 -11.35
C ALA A 119 10.98 -18.28 -10.52
N HIS A 120 11.27 -18.84 -9.36
CA HIS A 120 12.44 -18.52 -8.53
C HIS A 120 13.74 -18.79 -9.29
N ASP A 121 13.83 -19.92 -10.01
CA ASP A 121 14.98 -20.29 -10.83
C ASP A 121 15.16 -19.44 -12.10
N GLY A 122 14.24 -18.53 -12.36
CA GLY A 122 14.32 -17.57 -13.46
C GLY A 122 13.40 -17.84 -14.62
N ASP A 123 12.58 -18.88 -14.58
CA ASP A 123 11.71 -19.29 -15.66
C ASP A 123 10.33 -18.61 -15.59
N GLY A 124 9.68 -18.52 -16.74
CA GLY A 124 8.28 -18.13 -16.89
C GLY A 124 7.95 -16.68 -16.60
N THR A 125 6.66 -16.42 -16.64
CA THR A 125 6.02 -15.11 -16.42
C THR A 125 4.93 -15.20 -15.36
N PRO A 126 4.50 -14.08 -14.74
CA PRO A 126 3.37 -14.09 -13.80
C PRO A 126 2.10 -14.72 -14.38
N ALA A 127 1.81 -14.46 -15.68
CA ALA A 127 0.64 -15.02 -16.35
C ALA A 127 0.70 -16.54 -16.50
N GLU A 128 1.89 -17.10 -16.78
CA GLU A 128 2.07 -18.55 -16.91
C GLU A 128 1.98 -19.23 -15.53
N LEU A 129 2.53 -18.61 -14.46
CA LEU A 129 2.36 -19.10 -13.12
C LEU A 129 0.87 -19.09 -12.71
N ALA A 130 0.16 -17.99 -12.93
CA ALA A 130 -1.26 -17.85 -12.59
C ALA A 130 -2.14 -18.91 -13.31
N GLN A 131 -1.80 -19.32 -14.52
CA GLN A 131 -2.51 -20.40 -15.22
C GLN A 131 -2.34 -21.77 -14.55
N ASN A 132 -1.26 -21.99 -13.82
CA ASN A 132 -0.95 -23.27 -13.18
C ASN A 132 -1.20 -23.30 -11.68
N LEU A 133 -1.08 -22.13 -11.03
CA LEU A 133 -1.28 -21.98 -9.57
C LEU A 133 -2.75 -22.18 -9.21
N ARG A 134 -2.99 -22.92 -8.14
CA ARG A 134 -4.30 -23.10 -7.51
C ARG A 134 -4.16 -22.85 -6.01
N LEU A 135 -4.79 -21.81 -5.52
CA LEU A 135 -4.94 -21.56 -4.11
C LEU A 135 -6.23 -22.25 -3.65
N VAL A 136 -6.07 -23.36 -2.94
CA VAL A 136 -7.19 -24.23 -2.50
C VAL A 136 -7.45 -23.96 -1.03
N HIS A 137 -8.63 -23.45 -0.71
CA HIS A 137 -9.03 -23.26 0.68
C HIS A 137 -9.52 -24.57 1.31
N HIS A 138 -9.18 -24.78 2.57
CA HIS A 138 -9.74 -25.81 3.44
C HIS A 138 -10.26 -25.12 4.69
N THR A 139 -11.45 -25.48 5.09
CA THR A 139 -12.14 -24.86 6.22
C THR A 139 -12.41 -25.85 7.35
N GLN A 140 -12.47 -25.35 8.57
CA GLN A 140 -12.90 -26.12 9.76
C GLN A 140 -14.44 -26.17 9.90
N PHE A 141 -15.16 -25.60 8.95
CA PHE A 141 -16.63 -25.58 8.89
C PHE A 141 -17.10 -26.05 7.51
N GLU A 142 -18.37 -26.45 7.45
CA GLU A 142 -19.02 -26.80 6.17
C GLU A 142 -19.22 -25.55 5.32
N THR A 143 -18.73 -25.57 4.09
CA THR A 143 -18.82 -24.43 3.16
C THR A 143 -20.13 -24.41 2.36
N ASP A 144 -20.82 -25.55 2.27
CA ASP A 144 -22.07 -25.64 1.51
C ASP A 144 -23.16 -24.81 2.21
N GLY A 145 -23.65 -23.79 1.53
CA GLY A 145 -24.59 -22.82 2.04
C GLY A 145 -24.06 -21.88 3.12
N ALA A 146 -22.77 -21.92 3.46
CA ALA A 146 -22.15 -21.01 4.42
C ALA A 146 -22.17 -19.57 3.93
N THR A 147 -22.47 -18.65 4.85
CA THR A 147 -22.50 -17.20 4.57
C THR A 147 -21.67 -16.42 5.60
N VAL A 148 -21.06 -15.33 5.15
CA VAL A 148 -20.36 -14.34 5.98
C VAL A 148 -20.95 -12.98 5.65
N ASP A 149 -21.49 -12.28 6.64
CA ASP A 149 -22.19 -11.00 6.47
C ASP A 149 -23.28 -11.02 5.37
N GLY A 150 -23.94 -12.18 5.21
CA GLY A 150 -25.01 -12.38 4.22
C GLY A 150 -24.51 -12.71 2.80
N GLN A 151 -23.22 -12.79 2.57
CA GLN A 151 -22.62 -13.19 1.29
C GLN A 151 -22.22 -14.68 1.33
N PRO A 152 -22.28 -15.43 0.21
CA PRO A 152 -21.72 -16.76 0.12
C PRO A 152 -20.23 -16.76 0.50
N PHE A 153 -19.83 -17.72 1.34
CA PHE A 153 -18.48 -17.76 1.92
C PHE A 153 -17.37 -17.67 0.86
N GLU A 154 -17.44 -18.42 -0.23
CA GLU A 154 -16.38 -18.41 -1.25
C GLU A 154 -16.25 -17.04 -1.92
N GLN A 155 -17.37 -16.39 -2.25
CA GLN A 155 -17.36 -15.06 -2.85
C GLN A 155 -16.77 -14.04 -1.87
N TRP A 156 -17.20 -14.10 -0.60
CA TRP A 156 -16.67 -13.23 0.43
C TRP A 156 -15.16 -13.45 0.64
N LEU A 157 -14.69 -14.72 0.70
CA LEU A 157 -13.29 -15.06 0.90
C LEU A 157 -12.40 -14.44 -0.19
N TYR A 158 -12.78 -14.59 -1.47
CA TYR A 158 -11.99 -14.08 -2.60
C TYR A 158 -11.92 -12.55 -2.64
N ASP A 159 -12.90 -11.86 -2.05
CA ASP A 159 -12.91 -10.40 -1.94
C ASP A 159 -12.12 -9.87 -0.74
N THR A 160 -11.71 -10.75 0.20
CA THR A 160 -10.91 -10.33 1.36
C THR A 160 -9.52 -9.84 0.98
N GLN A 161 -8.99 -8.89 1.75
CA GLN A 161 -7.63 -8.40 1.58
C GLN A 161 -6.61 -9.53 1.82
N GLN A 162 -6.89 -10.42 2.77
CA GLN A 162 -6.06 -11.57 3.11
C GLN A 162 -5.89 -12.52 1.92
N TYR A 163 -6.99 -12.89 1.26
CA TYR A 163 -6.93 -13.78 0.10
C TYR A 163 -6.20 -13.12 -1.08
N ARG A 164 -6.54 -11.87 -1.39
CA ARG A 164 -5.91 -11.11 -2.47
C ARG A 164 -4.41 -10.87 -2.23
N PHE A 165 -4.03 -10.58 -0.98
CA PHE A 165 -2.60 -10.50 -0.62
C PHE A 165 -1.91 -11.85 -0.79
N THR A 166 -2.55 -12.95 -0.41
CA THR A 166 -2.02 -14.31 -0.63
C THR A 166 -1.79 -14.60 -2.11
N GLU A 167 -2.74 -14.22 -2.99
CA GLU A 167 -2.56 -14.37 -4.43
C GLU A 167 -1.36 -13.59 -4.97
N TRP A 168 -1.17 -12.36 -4.52
CA TRP A 168 -0.02 -11.54 -4.88
C TRP A 168 1.29 -12.12 -4.32
N LEU A 169 1.31 -12.51 -3.05
CA LEU A 169 2.49 -13.06 -2.38
C LEU A 169 3.02 -14.30 -3.10
N ILE A 170 2.14 -15.22 -3.45
CA ILE A 170 2.53 -16.50 -4.08
C ILE A 170 2.67 -16.36 -5.60
N GLY A 171 1.81 -15.56 -6.23
CA GLY A 171 1.73 -15.49 -7.70
C GLY A 171 2.59 -14.42 -8.35
N GLN A 172 2.96 -13.36 -7.62
CA GLN A 172 3.59 -12.18 -8.23
C GLN A 172 4.89 -11.75 -7.56
N LEU A 173 5.02 -11.86 -6.24
CA LEU A 173 6.17 -11.32 -5.48
C LEU A 173 7.52 -11.84 -5.99
N VAL A 174 7.63 -13.12 -6.37
CA VAL A 174 8.86 -13.70 -6.93
C VAL A 174 9.34 -12.96 -8.18
N PHE A 175 8.40 -12.53 -9.03
CA PHE A 175 8.71 -11.77 -10.24
C PHE A 175 9.05 -10.32 -9.91
N GLU A 176 8.31 -9.69 -8.99
CA GLU A 176 8.54 -8.31 -8.57
C GLU A 176 9.94 -8.14 -7.96
N ILE A 177 10.37 -9.07 -7.10
CA ILE A 177 11.73 -9.07 -6.54
C ILE A 177 12.80 -9.20 -7.64
N ARG A 178 12.54 -9.99 -8.68
CA ARG A 178 13.46 -10.15 -9.82
C ARG A 178 13.51 -8.90 -10.70
N GLU A 179 12.37 -8.33 -11.02
CA GLU A 179 12.25 -7.15 -11.89
C GLU A 179 12.86 -5.89 -11.25
N THR A 180 12.78 -5.79 -9.93
CA THR A 180 13.36 -4.67 -9.16
C THR A 180 14.84 -4.87 -8.84
N GLU A 181 15.45 -5.98 -9.26
CA GLU A 181 16.86 -6.35 -8.99
C GLU A 181 17.18 -6.42 -7.48
N THR A 182 16.17 -6.66 -6.63
CA THR A 182 16.32 -6.71 -5.17
C THR A 182 16.59 -8.13 -4.63
N THR A 183 16.80 -9.10 -5.50
CA THR A 183 17.03 -10.51 -5.13
C THR A 183 18.17 -10.69 -4.10
N SER A 184 19.27 -9.93 -4.24
CA SER A 184 20.37 -10.00 -3.27
C SER A 184 20.06 -9.35 -1.94
N THR A 185 19.16 -8.37 -1.93
CA THR A 185 18.75 -7.62 -0.72
C THR A 185 17.71 -8.39 0.08
N LEU A 186 16.85 -9.18 -0.60
CA LEU A 186 15.76 -9.95 -0.03
C LEU A 186 16.03 -11.48 -0.14
N SER A 187 17.29 -11.91 -0.10
CA SER A 187 17.69 -13.26 -0.46
C SER A 187 16.98 -14.34 0.34
N GLU A 188 16.94 -14.26 1.67
CA GLU A 188 16.33 -15.29 2.50
C GLU A 188 14.81 -15.37 2.28
N LEU A 189 14.15 -14.22 2.09
CA LEU A 189 12.72 -14.14 1.78
C LEU A 189 12.46 -14.73 0.38
N TYR A 190 13.28 -14.35 -0.61
CA TYR A 190 13.16 -14.82 -1.98
C TYR A 190 13.33 -16.36 -2.06
N ASP A 191 14.34 -16.88 -1.39
CA ASP A 191 14.66 -18.32 -1.36
C ASP A 191 13.61 -19.14 -0.61
N ALA A 192 12.85 -18.54 0.31
CA ALA A 192 11.82 -19.22 1.06
C ALA A 192 10.44 -19.24 0.35
N LEU A 193 10.19 -18.36 -0.64
CA LEU A 193 8.90 -18.30 -1.36
C LEU A 193 8.48 -19.67 -1.94
N PRO A 194 9.35 -20.45 -2.61
CA PRO A 194 8.98 -21.76 -3.16
C PRO A 194 8.59 -22.81 -2.11
N ALA A 195 9.01 -22.65 -0.86
CA ALA A 195 8.73 -23.59 0.21
C ALA A 195 7.31 -23.42 0.80
N THR A 196 6.62 -22.31 0.48
CA THR A 196 5.27 -22.04 1.00
C THR A 196 4.29 -23.11 0.53
N ASP A 197 3.66 -23.81 1.47
CA ASP A 197 2.65 -24.85 1.19
C ASP A 197 1.28 -24.50 1.76
N ARG A 198 1.24 -23.86 2.93
CA ARG A 198 0.01 -23.49 3.65
C ARG A 198 0.06 -22.06 4.12
N ILE A 199 -1.07 -21.37 4.00
CA ILE A 199 -1.29 -20.03 4.49
C ILE A 199 -2.50 -20.07 5.43
N GLU A 200 -2.30 -19.70 6.67
CA GLU A 200 -3.33 -19.55 7.70
C GLU A 200 -3.80 -18.11 7.68
N LEU A 201 -5.11 -17.94 7.55
CA LEU A 201 -5.75 -16.62 7.67
C LEU A 201 -6.12 -16.40 9.14
N ASP A 202 -5.84 -15.21 9.68
CA ASP A 202 -5.98 -14.92 11.12
C ASP A 202 -5.25 -15.97 11.98
N GLY A 203 -4.00 -16.28 11.59
CA GLY A 203 -3.21 -17.38 12.15
C GLY A 203 -2.34 -16.95 13.33
N ALA A 204 -1.80 -17.92 14.06
CA ALA A 204 -0.92 -17.67 15.20
C ALA A 204 0.38 -18.49 15.14
N VAL A 205 1.45 -17.95 15.71
CA VAL A 205 2.71 -18.65 15.92
C VAL A 205 2.96 -18.79 17.42
N ALA A 206 3.07 -20.03 17.89
CA ALA A 206 3.40 -20.31 19.29
C ALA A 206 4.89 -20.03 19.54
N VAL A 207 5.20 -19.19 20.51
CA VAL A 207 6.56 -18.87 20.93
C VAL A 207 6.75 -19.18 22.43
N PRO A 208 7.90 -19.68 22.86
CA PRO A 208 8.15 -19.96 24.27
C PRO A 208 8.34 -18.65 25.06
N GLU A 209 7.56 -18.45 26.10
CA GLU A 209 7.72 -17.40 27.08
C GLU A 209 8.01 -18.03 28.46
N GLY A 210 9.29 -18.18 28.80
CA GLY A 210 9.71 -18.84 30.03
C GLY A 210 9.42 -20.34 30.03
N ASN A 211 8.39 -20.79 30.78
CA ASN A 211 7.95 -22.19 30.83
C ASN A 211 6.58 -22.42 30.15
N GLU A 212 6.02 -21.41 29.54
CA GLU A 212 4.73 -21.45 28.85
C GLU A 212 4.94 -21.13 27.34
N GLU A 213 3.96 -21.49 26.54
CA GLU A 213 3.90 -21.07 25.14
C GLU A 213 2.84 -19.97 25.05
N VAL A 214 3.15 -18.93 24.28
CA VAL A 214 2.24 -17.81 23.98
C VAL A 214 2.03 -17.77 22.48
N ASP A 215 0.78 -17.70 22.09
CA ASP A 215 0.39 -17.53 20.69
C ASP A 215 0.48 -16.07 20.29
N ILE A 216 1.28 -15.77 19.26
CA ILE A 216 1.35 -14.44 18.63
C ILE A 216 0.48 -14.48 17.39
N GLU A 217 -0.59 -13.68 17.40
CA GLU A 217 -1.57 -13.59 16.31
C GLU A 217 -1.07 -12.68 15.18
N PHE A 218 -1.30 -13.12 13.93
CA PHE A 218 -1.07 -12.34 12.71
C PHE A 218 -2.25 -12.52 11.76
N ASP A 219 -2.53 -11.54 10.94
CA ASP A 219 -3.57 -11.66 9.90
C ASP A 219 -3.28 -12.77 8.90
N ILE A 220 -1.99 -13.07 8.67
CA ILE A 220 -1.54 -14.19 7.81
C ILE A 220 -0.28 -14.82 8.40
N VAL A 221 -0.25 -16.16 8.41
CA VAL A 221 0.94 -16.97 8.69
C VAL A 221 1.17 -17.92 7.53
N CYS A 222 2.29 -17.77 6.84
CA CYS A 222 2.72 -18.69 5.78
C CYS A 222 3.64 -19.76 6.33
N ARG A 223 3.33 -21.03 6.05
CA ARG A 223 4.09 -22.18 6.55
C ARG A 223 4.57 -23.08 5.42
N ASP A 224 5.64 -23.76 5.68
CA ASP A 224 6.12 -24.83 4.82
C ASP A 224 5.33 -26.14 4.99
N ARG A 225 5.74 -27.20 4.31
CA ARG A 225 5.11 -28.53 4.40
C ARG A 225 5.26 -29.21 5.75
N MET A 226 6.26 -28.81 6.54
CA MET A 226 6.47 -29.34 7.89
C MET A 226 5.61 -28.63 8.92
N GLY A 227 5.07 -27.48 8.55
CA GLY A 227 4.27 -26.59 9.39
C GLY A 227 5.10 -25.48 10.03
N ASP A 228 6.37 -25.36 9.66
CA ASP A 228 7.25 -24.33 10.18
C ASP A 228 6.92 -22.97 9.55
N PRO A 229 6.86 -21.86 10.33
CA PRO A 229 6.54 -20.54 9.81
C PRO A 229 7.68 -19.98 8.96
N LEU A 230 7.32 -19.46 7.77
CA LEU A 230 8.24 -18.80 6.82
C LEU A 230 8.07 -17.30 6.84
N PHE A 231 6.82 -16.83 6.79
CA PHE A 231 6.46 -15.44 6.71
C PHE A 231 5.23 -15.17 7.58
N VAL A 232 5.12 -13.92 8.04
CA VAL A 232 3.89 -13.41 8.64
C VAL A 232 3.49 -12.08 7.98
N ALA A 233 2.22 -11.72 8.07
CA ALA A 233 1.75 -10.40 7.63
C ALA A 233 0.68 -9.85 8.56
N ASN A 234 0.74 -8.52 8.78
CA ASN A 234 -0.36 -7.74 9.31
C ASN A 234 -0.91 -6.84 8.21
N LEU A 235 -2.23 -6.81 8.09
CA LEU A 235 -2.96 -6.10 7.04
C LEU A 235 -3.85 -5.01 7.64
N ASP A 236 -3.74 -3.81 7.12
CA ASP A 236 -4.63 -2.71 7.47
C ASP A 236 -5.41 -2.25 6.22
N ALA A 237 -6.68 -2.63 6.16
CA ALA A 237 -7.61 -2.22 5.12
C ALA A 237 -8.19 -0.82 5.37
N SER A 238 -7.92 -0.23 6.52
CA SER A 238 -8.39 1.11 6.83
C SER A 238 -7.68 2.14 5.94
N ARG A 239 -8.35 3.26 5.70
CA ARG A 239 -7.74 4.39 4.99
C ARG A 239 -6.97 5.32 5.95
N GLN A 240 -6.68 4.85 7.15
CA GLN A 240 -5.89 5.59 8.13
C GLN A 240 -4.40 5.29 7.94
N PRO A 241 -3.53 6.27 8.10
CA PRO A 241 -2.10 6.05 8.04
C PRO A 241 -1.62 5.08 9.11
N ILE A 242 -0.65 4.24 8.74
CA ILE A 242 -0.02 3.31 9.69
C ILE A 242 0.85 4.08 10.67
N SER A 243 0.56 3.92 11.95
CA SER A 243 1.26 4.58 13.04
C SER A 243 2.56 3.88 13.44
N ASP A 244 3.41 4.62 14.15
CA ASP A 244 4.61 4.09 14.81
C ASP A 244 4.30 2.87 15.70
N GLY A 245 3.24 2.93 16.51
CA GLY A 245 2.86 1.85 17.42
C GLY A 245 2.50 0.54 16.70
N GLN A 246 1.78 0.61 15.58
CA GLN A 246 1.45 -0.57 14.78
C GLN A 246 2.70 -1.20 14.16
N MET A 247 3.62 -0.38 13.65
CA MET A 247 4.90 -0.87 13.11
C MET A 247 5.77 -1.48 14.20
N ALA A 248 5.85 -0.86 15.36
CA ALA A 248 6.61 -1.36 16.51
C ALA A 248 6.08 -2.70 17.00
N SER A 249 4.75 -2.90 17.02
CA SER A 249 4.14 -4.19 17.37
C SER A 249 4.59 -5.27 16.38
N LEU A 250 4.43 -5.08 15.07
CA LEU A 250 4.86 -6.06 14.08
C LEU A 250 6.35 -6.40 14.22
N VAL A 251 7.22 -5.40 14.41
CA VAL A 251 8.67 -5.62 14.58
C VAL A 251 8.96 -6.45 15.83
N GLN A 252 8.29 -6.15 16.95
CA GLN A 252 8.46 -6.89 18.21
C GLN A 252 7.99 -8.33 18.08
N ASP A 253 6.78 -8.54 17.57
CA ASP A 253 6.14 -9.84 17.43
C ASP A 253 6.90 -10.74 16.47
N SER A 254 7.27 -10.23 15.30
CA SER A 254 8.11 -10.93 14.33
C SER A 254 9.51 -11.23 14.86
N GLY A 255 10.03 -10.36 15.73
CA GLY A 255 11.29 -10.58 16.42
C GLY A 255 11.26 -11.82 17.33
N LEU A 256 10.20 -11.98 18.10
CA LEU A 256 9.99 -13.16 18.97
C LEU A 256 9.88 -14.44 18.14
N VAL A 257 9.14 -14.41 17.03
CA VAL A 257 9.08 -15.55 16.09
C VAL A 257 10.45 -15.88 15.52
N CYS A 258 11.22 -14.88 15.07
CA CYS A 258 12.56 -15.09 14.51
C CYS A 258 13.57 -15.65 15.51
N GLU A 259 13.40 -15.41 16.79
CA GLU A 259 14.28 -15.98 17.85
C GLU A 259 14.04 -17.47 18.06
N THR A 260 12.83 -17.96 17.81
CA THR A 260 12.39 -19.32 18.06
C THR A 260 12.36 -20.18 16.80
N GLU A 261 11.98 -19.61 15.67
CA GLU A 261 11.73 -20.32 14.43
C GLU A 261 12.86 -20.10 13.42
N ALA A 262 13.62 -21.16 13.14
CA ALA A 262 14.79 -21.09 12.27
C ALA A 262 14.44 -20.90 10.77
N THR A 263 13.23 -21.25 10.38
CA THR A 263 12.70 -21.13 9.01
C THR A 263 12.10 -19.76 8.71
N PHE A 264 11.88 -18.96 9.74
CA PHE A 264 11.27 -17.64 9.60
C PHE A 264 12.19 -16.65 8.88
N THR A 265 11.70 -16.06 7.80
CA THR A 265 12.50 -15.19 6.92
C THR A 265 11.89 -13.84 6.63
N GLY A 266 10.59 -13.61 6.92
CA GLY A 266 9.96 -12.37 6.52
C GLY A 266 8.71 -11.98 7.31
N ALA A 267 8.56 -10.67 7.48
CA ALA A 267 7.34 -10.03 8.01
C ALA A 267 6.88 -8.94 7.04
N PHE A 268 5.58 -8.88 6.81
CA PHE A 268 4.96 -7.91 5.92
C PHE A 268 4.01 -6.99 6.70
N PHE A 269 4.10 -5.70 6.45
CA PHE A 269 3.03 -4.77 6.82
C PHE A 269 2.34 -4.30 5.54
N VAL A 270 1.07 -4.65 5.40
CA VAL A 270 0.27 -4.33 4.22
C VAL A 270 -0.72 -3.22 4.56
N SER A 271 -0.71 -2.13 3.81
CA SER A 271 -1.58 -0.98 4.08
C SER A 271 -2.27 -0.48 2.82
N ALA A 272 -3.56 -0.15 2.95
CA ALA A 272 -4.33 0.59 1.95
C ALA A 272 -4.12 2.12 2.04
N ALA A 273 -3.36 2.58 3.04
CA ALA A 273 -2.98 3.98 3.25
C ALA A 273 -1.45 4.12 3.23
N PHE A 274 -0.96 5.31 3.51
CA PHE A 274 0.47 5.57 3.63
C PHE A 274 1.00 5.24 5.04
N PHE A 275 2.31 5.02 5.15
CA PHE A 275 2.99 4.87 6.42
C PHE A 275 3.37 6.24 6.97
N GLU A 276 3.04 6.51 8.24
CA GLU A 276 3.48 7.74 8.90
C GLU A 276 5.00 7.82 8.99
N PRO A 277 5.59 9.02 9.06
CA PRO A 277 7.03 9.18 9.22
C PRO A 277 7.60 8.42 10.42
N GLY A 278 6.85 8.35 11.55
CA GLY A 278 7.22 7.57 12.72
C GLY A 278 7.27 6.06 12.45
N ALA A 279 6.30 5.52 11.71
CA ALA A 279 6.29 4.11 11.31
C ALA A 279 7.49 3.77 10.41
N LEU A 280 7.82 4.66 9.46
CA LEU A 280 9.00 4.49 8.60
C LEU A 280 10.31 4.60 9.40
N GLU A 281 10.37 5.49 10.40
CA GLU A 281 11.53 5.60 11.30
C GLU A 281 11.70 4.32 12.13
N THR A 282 10.64 3.78 12.69
CA THR A 282 10.65 2.50 13.43
C THR A 282 11.11 1.34 12.54
N ALA A 283 10.56 1.21 11.33
CA ALA A 283 11.00 0.20 10.36
C ALA A 283 12.49 0.37 10.01
N ARG A 284 12.94 1.60 9.80
CA ARG A 284 14.35 1.92 9.52
C ARG A 284 15.26 1.58 10.70
N ASP A 285 14.90 1.95 11.91
CA ASP A 285 15.71 1.68 13.10
C ASP A 285 15.82 0.17 13.36
N ALA A 286 14.73 -0.57 13.16
CA ALA A 286 14.73 -2.02 13.24
C ALA A 286 15.68 -2.67 12.21
N THR A 287 15.79 -2.10 11.01
CA THR A 287 16.62 -2.63 9.92
C THR A 287 18.07 -2.08 9.90
N SER A 288 18.37 -1.03 10.67
CA SER A 288 19.67 -0.31 10.61
C SER A 288 20.82 -0.99 11.35
N GLY A 289 20.69 -2.19 11.87
CA GLY A 289 21.58 -2.89 12.81
C GLY A 289 23.01 -3.23 12.34
N SER A 290 23.56 -2.66 11.25
CA SER A 290 24.97 -2.82 10.87
C SER A 290 25.57 -1.56 10.27
N LEU A 291 26.59 -1.02 10.96
CA LEU A 291 27.41 0.14 10.52
C LEU A 291 28.25 -0.13 9.25
N LEU A 292 28.15 -1.27 8.59
CA LEU A 292 29.05 -1.71 7.53
C LEU A 292 28.41 -2.06 6.18
N SER A 293 27.10 -2.08 6.04
CA SER A 293 26.48 -2.31 4.73
C SER A 293 25.51 -1.17 4.38
N ARG A 294 25.89 -0.38 3.39
CA ARG A 294 25.09 0.75 2.89
C ARG A 294 23.84 0.33 2.11
N ASP A 295 23.78 -0.91 1.63
CA ASP A 295 22.75 -1.36 0.68
C ASP A 295 21.64 -2.24 1.30
N SER A 296 21.72 -2.60 2.60
CA SER A 296 20.73 -3.49 3.25
C SER A 296 19.86 -2.82 4.31
N ARG A 297 19.76 -1.49 4.30
CA ARG A 297 19.24 -0.71 5.45
C ARG A 297 17.74 -0.76 5.67
N LEU A 298 16.94 -1.26 4.74
CA LEU A 298 15.47 -1.20 4.83
C LEU A 298 14.79 -2.54 4.67
N SER A 299 15.53 -3.62 4.47
CA SER A 299 14.95 -4.91 4.15
C SER A 299 15.23 -6.01 5.15
N TYR A 300 16.16 -5.82 6.11
CA TYR A 300 16.57 -6.90 6.99
C TYR A 300 16.68 -6.47 8.46
N VAL A 301 15.87 -7.09 9.34
CA VAL A 301 15.92 -6.92 10.79
C VAL A 301 16.89 -7.91 11.39
N LYS A 302 17.99 -7.44 11.98
CA LYS A 302 18.91 -8.29 12.77
C LYS A 302 18.48 -8.34 14.22
N GLN A 303 17.92 -9.43 14.63
CA GLN A 303 17.82 -9.80 16.05
C GLN A 303 19.13 -10.42 16.51
N SER A 304 19.58 -10.04 17.70
CA SER A 304 20.90 -10.33 18.24
C SER A 304 21.29 -11.81 18.14
N ARG A 305 22.28 -12.08 17.35
CA ARG A 305 23.21 -13.23 17.40
C ARG A 305 23.18 -14.30 16.35
N LYS A 306 22.11 -14.56 15.54
CA LYS A 306 22.20 -15.66 14.57
C LYS A 306 21.57 -15.44 13.21
N ARG A 307 20.38 -14.98 13.13
CA ARG A 307 19.61 -14.72 11.89
C ARG A 307 18.72 -13.52 12.12
N GLY A 308 18.41 -12.80 11.10
CA GLY A 308 17.37 -11.80 11.08
C GLY A 308 16.25 -12.25 10.16
N TYR A 309 15.30 -11.35 9.90
CA TYR A 309 14.25 -11.54 8.93
C TYR A 309 14.10 -10.27 8.10
N HIS A 310 13.46 -10.38 6.93
CA HIS A 310 13.15 -9.24 6.10
C HIS A 310 11.85 -8.59 6.53
N LEU A 311 11.88 -7.27 6.77
CA LEU A 311 10.68 -6.46 6.98
C LEU A 311 10.31 -5.81 5.65
N ALA A 312 9.15 -6.16 5.12
CA ALA A 312 8.64 -5.66 3.85
C ALA A 312 7.40 -4.78 4.08
N LEU A 313 7.42 -3.58 3.52
CA LEU A 313 6.26 -2.69 3.51
C LEU A 313 5.55 -2.82 2.16
N VAL A 314 4.25 -3.05 2.19
CA VAL A 314 3.44 -3.29 1.00
C VAL A 314 2.31 -2.29 0.94
N GLU A 315 2.19 -1.58 -0.17
CA GLU A 315 1.07 -0.70 -0.44
C GLU A 315 0.02 -1.43 -1.29
N SER A 316 -1.24 -1.41 -0.82
CA SER A 316 -2.39 -1.88 -1.56
C SER A 316 -3.03 -0.70 -2.30
N ARG A 317 -2.93 -0.64 -3.64
CA ARG A 317 -3.49 0.42 -4.49
C ARG A 317 -4.20 -0.19 -5.68
N ASP A 318 -5.34 0.39 -6.07
CA ASP A 318 -6.04 0.10 -7.34
C ASP A 318 -6.16 -1.41 -7.64
N ASP A 319 -6.57 -2.19 -6.65
CA ASP A 319 -6.70 -3.66 -6.72
C ASP A 319 -5.39 -4.45 -6.83
N GLY A 320 -4.23 -3.82 -6.65
CA GLY A 320 -2.91 -4.45 -6.64
C GLY A 320 -2.14 -4.24 -5.35
N PHE A 321 -1.11 -5.06 -5.15
CA PHE A 321 -0.13 -4.92 -4.07
C PHE A 321 1.22 -4.59 -4.69
N HIS A 322 1.96 -3.70 -4.04
CA HIS A 322 3.28 -3.27 -4.49
C HIS A 322 4.25 -3.25 -3.33
N LEU A 323 5.39 -3.88 -3.51
CA LEU A 323 6.47 -3.80 -2.55
C LEU A 323 6.99 -2.36 -2.49
N SER A 324 6.75 -1.71 -1.36
CA SER A 324 7.26 -0.36 -1.12
C SER A 324 8.63 -0.48 -0.48
N VAL A 325 9.66 -0.08 -1.21
CA VAL A 325 11.01 0.12 -0.66
C VAL A 325 11.19 1.62 -0.50
N PRO A 326 11.00 2.19 0.71
CA PRO A 326 11.17 3.62 0.89
C PRO A 326 12.61 4.01 0.53
N ASN A 327 12.77 4.89 -0.45
CA ASN A 327 14.03 5.59 -0.68
C ASN A 327 14.22 6.60 0.46
N LEU A 328 14.96 6.22 1.48
CA LEU A 328 15.34 7.08 2.61
C LEU A 328 16.78 7.59 2.45
#